data_99c873da0b3c0b3e99c93b182ed1c872
#
_entry.id   99c873da0b3c0b3e99c93b182ed1c872
#
_cell.length_a   1.000
_cell.length_b   1.000
_cell.length_c   1.000
_cell.angle_alpha   90.00
_cell.angle_beta   90.00
_cell.angle_gamma   90.00
#
_symmetry.space_group_name_H-M   'P 1'
#
loop_
_entity.id
_entity.type
_entity.pdbx_description
1 polymer ?
#
loop_
_entity_poly.entity_id
_entity_poly.type
_entity_poly.pdbx_seq_one_letter_code
_entity_poly.pdbx_strand_id
1 'polypeptide(L)'
;MVFRSYYLSGHLFDQSGPEVRQFVRREIADLQDSREPQVVAGIVSRLRLVNGQRGRLAIFTLEDGSGAVETTAEEDLYNAHRNLLKDDEFVTIAGRAQTDRFSGGLRLTAQQLWDLPAARCRFGKYLRVAVNGRPPDVGRIVSEFPARREMTDNGEIVRGLAVRLQLARPMTAEAEPRGHASAELHLGEAARFFPTDAALASWTAQAHQGQATVVYEAG
;
A
#
# COMPACT_ATOMS: atom_id res chain seq x y z
N MET A 1 -33.69 0.11 -2.34
CA MET A 1 -32.99 0.32 -1.06
C MET A 1 -31.50 0.06 -1.27
N VAL A 2 -30.80 0.96 -2.02
CA VAL A 2 -29.44 0.72 -2.57
C VAL A 2 -28.42 1.82 -2.11
N PHE A 3 -28.78 2.64 -1.13
CA PHE A 3 -28.01 3.84 -0.77
C PHE A 3 -26.98 3.69 0.36
N ARG A 4 -26.79 2.51 0.95
CA ARG A 4 -25.88 2.37 2.12
C ARG A 4 -24.44 1.95 1.77
N SER A 5 -24.20 1.29 0.64
CA SER A 5 -22.86 0.82 0.28
C SER A 5 -21.97 1.97 -0.24
N TYR A 6 -22.53 2.90 -0.98
CA TYR A 6 -21.80 4.01 -1.62
C TYR A 6 -21.13 4.99 -0.63
N TYR A 7 -21.69 5.13 0.58
CA TYR A 7 -21.17 6.09 1.58
C TYR A 7 -20.00 5.56 2.40
N LEU A 8 -19.92 4.25 2.63
CA LEU A 8 -18.83 3.65 3.40
C LEU A 8 -17.57 3.42 2.54
N SER A 9 -17.75 3.01 1.29
CA SER A 9 -16.66 2.75 0.35
C SER A 9 -15.92 4.04 -0.04
N GLY A 10 -16.62 5.15 -0.27
CA GLY A 10 -16.03 6.46 -0.53
C GLY A 10 -15.13 6.94 0.62
N HIS A 11 -15.53 6.69 1.85
CA HIS A 11 -14.78 7.12 3.04
C HIS A 11 -13.45 6.39 3.24
N LEU A 12 -13.38 5.11 2.90
CA LEU A 12 -12.14 4.32 2.99
C LEU A 12 -11.12 4.76 1.92
N PHE A 13 -11.59 5.02 0.71
CA PHE A 13 -10.73 5.53 -0.35
C PHE A 13 -10.27 6.96 -0.08
N ASP A 14 -11.13 7.83 0.49
CA ASP A 14 -10.80 9.20 0.85
C ASP A 14 -9.69 9.29 1.91
N GLN A 15 -9.67 8.38 2.88
CA GLN A 15 -8.63 8.35 3.92
C GLN A 15 -7.27 7.88 3.40
N SER A 16 -7.24 6.87 2.55
CA SER A 16 -6.01 6.27 2.01
C SER A 16 -5.59 6.87 0.66
N GLY A 17 -6.49 7.59 -0.01
CA GLY A 17 -6.30 8.12 -1.35
C GLY A 17 -5.04 8.98 -1.52
N PRO A 18 -4.75 9.95 -0.63
CA PRO A 18 -3.54 10.76 -0.73
C PRO A 18 -2.25 9.95 -0.67
N GLU A 19 -2.21 8.90 0.14
CA GLU A 19 -1.07 7.99 0.22
C GLU A 19 -0.98 7.11 -1.02
N VAL A 20 -2.09 6.49 -1.41
CA VAL A 20 -2.18 5.59 -2.56
C VAL A 20 -1.72 6.27 -3.84
N ARG A 21 -2.07 7.52 -4.07
CA ARG A 21 -1.65 8.32 -5.24
C ARG A 21 -0.13 8.54 -5.33
N GLN A 22 0.63 8.28 -4.26
CA GLN A 22 2.08 8.38 -4.31
C GLN A 22 2.73 7.18 -5.02
N PHE A 23 2.03 6.04 -5.10
CA PHE A 23 2.55 4.84 -5.75
C PHE A 23 1.63 4.24 -6.83
N VAL A 24 0.33 4.56 -6.82
CA VAL A 24 -0.62 4.24 -7.89
C VAL A 24 -0.88 5.50 -8.69
N ARG A 25 -0.36 5.56 -9.91
CA ARG A 25 -0.42 6.76 -10.75
C ARG A 25 -1.61 6.80 -11.69
N ARG A 26 -2.22 5.65 -11.93
CA ARG A 26 -3.37 5.52 -12.83
C ARG A 26 -4.64 5.38 -12.03
N GLU A 27 -5.64 6.14 -12.39
CA GLU A 27 -7.02 5.91 -11.97
C GLU A 27 -7.63 4.79 -12.84
N ILE A 28 -8.71 4.18 -12.35
CA ILE A 28 -9.38 3.10 -13.11
C ILE A 28 -9.91 3.63 -14.44
N ALA A 29 -10.36 4.87 -14.49
CA ALA A 29 -10.80 5.52 -15.74
C ALA A 29 -9.68 5.66 -16.80
N ASP A 30 -8.41 5.69 -16.37
CA ASP A 30 -7.24 5.82 -17.25
C ASP A 30 -6.67 4.46 -17.70
N LEU A 31 -7.29 3.35 -17.32
CA LEU A 31 -6.87 2.02 -17.76
C LEU A 31 -6.94 1.91 -19.28
N GLN A 32 -5.93 1.31 -19.88
CA GLN A 32 -5.83 1.09 -21.30
C GLN A 32 -5.59 -0.38 -21.62
N ASP A 33 -6.08 -0.84 -22.77
CA ASP A 33 -5.73 -2.17 -23.29
C ASP A 33 -4.20 -2.28 -23.42
N SER A 34 -3.60 -3.21 -22.68
CA SER A 34 -2.15 -3.36 -22.60
C SER A 34 -1.75 -4.79 -22.26
N ARG A 35 -0.68 -5.24 -22.90
CA ARG A 35 -0.02 -6.51 -22.54
C ARG A 35 0.81 -6.38 -21.28
N GLU A 36 1.23 -5.18 -20.91
CA GLU A 36 1.99 -4.94 -19.69
C GLU A 36 1.04 -4.76 -18.51
N PRO A 37 1.40 -5.29 -17.33
CA PRO A 37 0.62 -5.09 -16.12
C PRO A 37 0.53 -3.61 -15.75
N GLN A 38 -0.65 -3.17 -15.38
CA GLN A 38 -0.93 -1.84 -14.84
C GLN A 38 -1.29 -1.98 -13.36
N VAL A 39 -0.88 -0.99 -12.55
CA VAL A 39 -1.19 -0.95 -11.12
C VAL A 39 -2.33 0.03 -10.89
N VAL A 40 -3.39 -0.45 -10.26
CA VAL A 40 -4.56 0.31 -9.83
C VAL A 40 -4.92 -0.05 -8.40
N ALA A 41 -5.68 0.80 -7.74
CA ALA A 41 -6.21 0.54 -6.41
C ALA A 41 -7.68 0.91 -6.36
N GLY A 42 -8.43 0.25 -5.50
CA GLY A 42 -9.85 0.51 -5.38
C GLY A 42 -10.51 -0.36 -4.32
N ILE A 43 -11.82 -0.23 -4.22
CA ILE A 43 -12.68 -1.01 -3.35
C ILE A 43 -13.27 -2.17 -4.14
N VAL A 44 -13.23 -3.36 -3.56
CA VAL A 44 -13.85 -4.57 -4.11
C VAL A 44 -15.36 -4.51 -3.90
N SER A 45 -16.11 -4.81 -4.94
CA SER A 45 -17.57 -4.96 -4.86
C SER A 45 -18.05 -6.09 -5.75
N ARG A 46 -19.24 -6.61 -5.48
CA ARG A 46 -19.94 -7.62 -6.30
C ARG A 46 -19.12 -8.88 -6.54
N LEU A 47 -18.38 -9.34 -5.55
CA LEU A 47 -17.59 -10.58 -5.66
C LEU A 47 -18.48 -11.78 -5.92
N ARG A 48 -18.13 -12.55 -6.94
CA ARG A 48 -18.73 -13.83 -7.28
C ARG A 48 -17.67 -14.85 -7.67
N LEU A 49 -17.91 -16.11 -7.34
CA LEU A 49 -17.07 -17.22 -7.74
C LEU A 49 -17.77 -18.00 -8.86
N VAL A 50 -17.06 -18.26 -9.94
CA VAL A 50 -17.56 -19.06 -11.06
C VAL A 50 -16.61 -20.20 -11.35
N ASN A 51 -17.15 -21.34 -11.81
CA ASN A 51 -16.32 -22.45 -12.26
C ASN A 51 -15.99 -22.23 -13.74
N GLY A 52 -14.72 -22.01 -14.03
CA GLY A 52 -14.20 -21.90 -15.39
C GLY A 52 -13.60 -23.23 -15.88
N GLN A 53 -13.17 -23.23 -17.14
CA GLN A 53 -12.51 -24.42 -17.74
C GLN A 53 -11.15 -24.76 -17.09
N ARG A 54 -10.50 -23.80 -16.45
CA ARG A 54 -9.16 -23.92 -15.82
C ARG A 54 -9.18 -23.85 -14.30
N GLY A 55 -10.35 -24.10 -13.68
CA GLY A 55 -10.52 -23.99 -12.24
C GLY A 55 -11.50 -22.89 -11.87
N ARG A 56 -11.53 -22.55 -10.58
CA ARG A 56 -12.42 -21.53 -10.04
C ARG A 56 -11.87 -20.13 -10.36
N LEU A 57 -12.75 -19.24 -10.75
CA LEU A 57 -12.43 -17.85 -11.06
C LEU A 57 -13.21 -16.92 -10.14
N ALA A 58 -12.53 -16.00 -9.48
CA ALA A 58 -13.16 -14.89 -8.78
C ALA A 58 -13.38 -13.75 -9.75
N ILE A 59 -14.61 -13.26 -9.84
CA ILE A 59 -14.98 -12.08 -10.64
C ILE A 59 -15.55 -11.06 -9.67
N PHE A 60 -15.05 -9.83 -9.73
CA PHE A 60 -15.47 -8.71 -8.89
C PHE A 60 -15.35 -7.40 -9.62
N THR A 61 -15.99 -6.37 -9.11
CA THR A 61 -15.82 -5.00 -9.58
C THR A 61 -14.81 -4.29 -8.69
N LEU A 62 -13.85 -3.60 -9.27
CA LEU A 62 -12.94 -2.71 -8.57
C LEU A 62 -13.33 -1.26 -8.89
N GLU A 63 -13.50 -0.43 -7.86
CA GLU A 63 -13.99 0.95 -7.96
C GLU A 63 -13.06 1.91 -7.19
N ASP A 64 -12.70 3.07 -7.78
CA ASP A 64 -11.79 4.06 -7.17
C ASP A 64 -12.32 5.50 -7.13
N GLY A 65 -13.60 5.68 -7.45
CA GLY A 65 -14.22 6.99 -7.54
C GLY A 65 -14.08 7.68 -8.92
N SER A 66 -13.06 7.32 -9.73
CA SER A 66 -12.95 7.76 -11.13
C SER A 66 -13.76 6.86 -12.07
N GLY A 67 -13.89 5.59 -11.71
CA GLY A 67 -14.57 4.59 -12.50
C GLY A 67 -14.64 3.23 -11.83
N ALA A 68 -15.09 2.26 -12.61
CA ALA A 68 -15.22 0.88 -12.20
C ALA A 68 -14.74 -0.05 -13.31
N VAL A 69 -14.07 -1.15 -12.95
CA VAL A 69 -13.61 -2.17 -13.89
C VAL A 69 -13.95 -3.56 -13.39
N GLU A 70 -14.50 -4.41 -14.26
CA GLU A 70 -14.65 -5.83 -13.95
C GLU A 70 -13.27 -6.47 -13.89
N THR A 71 -12.98 -7.08 -12.74
CA THR A 71 -11.68 -7.69 -12.45
C THR A 71 -11.85 -9.19 -12.24
N THR A 72 -10.90 -9.96 -12.75
CA THR A 72 -10.85 -11.40 -12.59
C THR A 72 -9.58 -11.83 -11.87
N ALA A 73 -9.69 -12.79 -10.95
CA ALA A 73 -8.55 -13.43 -10.30
C ALA A 73 -8.68 -14.96 -10.42
N GLU A 74 -7.61 -15.61 -10.86
CA GLU A 74 -7.55 -17.07 -10.95
C GLU A 74 -7.56 -17.72 -9.56
N GLU A 75 -7.86 -19.02 -9.50
CA GLU A 75 -8.09 -19.76 -8.27
C GLU A 75 -6.94 -19.64 -7.26
N ASP A 76 -5.70 -19.75 -7.71
CA ASP A 76 -4.52 -19.67 -6.84
C ASP A 76 -4.40 -18.29 -6.20
N LEU A 77 -4.57 -17.22 -6.99
CA LEU A 77 -4.53 -15.85 -6.50
C LEU A 77 -5.69 -15.57 -5.53
N TYR A 78 -6.89 -16.03 -5.85
CA TYR A 78 -8.04 -15.93 -4.96
C TYR A 78 -7.80 -16.68 -3.65
N ASN A 79 -7.30 -17.92 -3.71
CA ASN A 79 -7.05 -18.73 -2.52
C ASN A 79 -5.99 -18.10 -1.60
N ALA A 80 -4.94 -17.51 -2.18
CA ALA A 80 -3.89 -16.82 -1.44
C ALA A 80 -4.39 -15.52 -0.76
N HIS A 81 -5.42 -14.87 -1.33
CA HIS A 81 -5.89 -13.55 -0.91
C HIS A 81 -7.39 -13.50 -0.55
N ARG A 82 -7.97 -14.59 -0.08
CA ARG A 82 -9.41 -14.69 0.28
C ARG A 82 -9.85 -13.63 1.30
N ASN A 83 -8.96 -13.22 2.18
CA ASN A 83 -9.23 -12.23 3.20
C ASN A 83 -9.32 -10.80 2.63
N LEU A 84 -8.69 -10.54 1.49
CA LEU A 84 -8.70 -9.25 0.80
C LEU A 84 -9.80 -9.17 -0.27
N LEU A 85 -10.16 -10.29 -0.88
CA LEU A 85 -11.20 -10.36 -1.88
C LEU A 85 -12.57 -10.56 -1.21
N LYS A 86 -13.08 -9.50 -0.62
CA LYS A 86 -14.41 -9.38 -0.03
C LYS A 86 -14.99 -8.03 -0.41
N ASP A 87 -16.33 -7.94 -0.43
CA ASP A 87 -16.97 -6.65 -0.67
C ASP A 87 -16.56 -5.63 0.41
N ASP A 88 -16.41 -4.39 -0.01
CA ASP A 88 -15.98 -3.23 0.77
C ASP A 88 -14.51 -3.25 1.25
N GLU A 89 -13.68 -4.19 0.80
CA GLU A 89 -12.24 -4.21 1.10
C GLU A 89 -11.46 -3.36 0.10
N PHE A 90 -10.50 -2.60 0.63
CA PHE A 90 -9.53 -1.85 -0.19
C PHE A 90 -8.37 -2.75 -0.63
N VAL A 91 -8.08 -2.76 -1.93
CA VAL A 91 -6.97 -3.53 -2.50
C VAL A 91 -6.20 -2.73 -3.55
N THR A 92 -4.91 -3.01 -3.64
CA THR A 92 -4.06 -2.62 -4.77
C THR A 92 -3.82 -3.84 -5.65
N ILE A 93 -3.98 -3.68 -6.95
CA ILE A 93 -3.90 -4.76 -7.93
C ILE A 93 -2.88 -4.40 -9.02
N ALA A 94 -1.97 -5.31 -9.33
CA ALA A 94 -1.26 -5.31 -10.60
C ALA A 94 -1.90 -6.35 -11.51
N GLY A 95 -2.28 -5.93 -12.71
CA GLY A 95 -2.97 -6.80 -13.66
C GLY A 95 -2.93 -6.29 -15.09
N ARG A 96 -3.37 -7.11 -16.02
CA ARG A 96 -3.48 -6.77 -17.44
C ARG A 96 -4.89 -6.35 -17.76
N ALA A 97 -5.03 -5.14 -18.29
CA ALA A 97 -6.29 -4.66 -18.79
C ALA A 97 -6.42 -5.00 -20.29
N GLN A 98 -7.51 -5.61 -20.66
CA GLN A 98 -7.80 -5.99 -22.05
C GLN A 98 -9.25 -5.66 -22.39
N THR A 99 -9.47 -5.26 -23.63
CA THR A 99 -10.82 -5.02 -24.14
C THR A 99 -11.57 -6.34 -24.28
N ASP A 100 -12.69 -6.44 -23.58
CA ASP A 100 -13.60 -7.58 -23.74
C ASP A 100 -14.33 -7.47 -25.09
N ARG A 101 -14.17 -8.48 -25.93
CA ARG A 101 -14.73 -8.52 -27.29
C ARG A 101 -16.27 -8.57 -27.31
N PHE A 102 -16.90 -8.95 -26.21
CA PHE A 102 -18.36 -9.09 -26.13
C PHE A 102 -19.03 -7.81 -25.62
N SER A 103 -18.48 -7.19 -24.60
CA SER A 103 -19.04 -5.98 -24.00
C SER A 103 -18.44 -4.69 -24.58
N GLY A 104 -17.28 -4.75 -25.21
CA GLY A 104 -16.50 -3.59 -25.65
C GLY A 104 -15.86 -2.81 -24.50
N GLY A 105 -16.10 -3.21 -23.23
CA GLY A 105 -15.50 -2.62 -22.05
C GLY A 105 -14.13 -3.19 -21.73
N LEU A 106 -13.40 -2.54 -20.84
CA LEU A 106 -12.15 -3.09 -20.29
C LEU A 106 -12.44 -4.12 -19.21
N ARG A 107 -11.63 -5.17 -19.19
CA ARG A 107 -11.56 -6.17 -18.12
C ARG A 107 -10.13 -6.25 -17.60
N LEU A 108 -9.98 -6.26 -16.28
CA LEU A 108 -8.68 -6.40 -15.63
C LEU A 108 -8.48 -7.85 -15.19
N THR A 109 -7.39 -8.48 -15.62
CA THR A 109 -6.97 -9.78 -15.10
C THR A 109 -5.90 -9.55 -14.04
N ALA A 110 -6.24 -9.78 -12.78
CA ALA A 110 -5.34 -9.60 -11.65
C ALA A 110 -4.21 -10.65 -11.70
N GLN A 111 -2.99 -10.21 -11.47
CA GLN A 111 -1.80 -11.04 -11.36
C GLN A 111 -1.20 -11.00 -9.96
N GLN A 112 -1.32 -9.86 -9.29
CA GLN A 112 -0.86 -9.64 -7.92
C GLN A 112 -1.87 -8.76 -7.16
N LEU A 113 -1.98 -9.01 -5.87
CA LEU A 113 -2.90 -8.33 -4.95
C LEU A 113 -2.17 -7.96 -3.67
N TRP A 114 -2.44 -6.77 -3.15
CA TRP A 114 -1.89 -6.29 -1.89
C TRP A 114 -2.95 -5.53 -1.09
N ASP A 115 -2.96 -5.75 0.23
CA ASP A 115 -3.54 -4.79 1.17
C ASP A 115 -2.63 -3.56 1.28
N LEU A 116 -3.08 -2.51 1.96
CA LEU A 116 -2.30 -1.28 2.09
C LEU A 116 -0.94 -1.49 2.78
N PRO A 117 -0.81 -2.26 3.88
CA PRO A 117 0.50 -2.57 4.48
C PRO A 117 1.45 -3.32 3.53
N ALA A 118 0.96 -4.29 2.78
CA ALA A 118 1.77 -5.00 1.80
C ALA A 118 2.15 -4.12 0.61
N ALA A 119 1.26 -3.23 0.17
CA ALA A 119 1.56 -2.22 -0.85
C ALA A 119 2.65 -1.24 -0.36
N ARG A 120 2.62 -0.82 0.91
CA ARG A 120 3.69 -0.02 1.53
C ARG A 120 5.04 -0.75 1.50
N CYS A 121 5.06 -2.07 1.77
CA CYS A 121 6.29 -2.88 1.65
C CYS A 121 6.77 -3.01 0.20
N ARG A 122 5.85 -3.04 -0.77
CA ARG A 122 6.16 -3.25 -2.19
C ARG A 122 6.66 -2.00 -2.89
N PHE A 123 6.03 -0.86 -2.59
CA PHE A 123 6.23 0.41 -3.30
C PHE A 123 6.95 1.46 -2.46
N GLY A 124 6.94 1.34 -1.13
CA GLY A 124 7.66 2.21 -0.23
C GLY A 124 9.15 1.91 -0.19
N LYS A 125 9.94 2.97 -0.07
CA LYS A 125 11.40 2.87 0.12
C LYS A 125 11.75 2.73 1.59
N TYR A 126 11.22 3.61 2.41
CA TYR A 126 11.47 3.66 3.86
C TYR A 126 10.46 4.56 4.57
N LEU A 127 10.35 4.38 5.87
CA LEU A 127 9.70 5.34 6.75
C LEU A 127 10.73 6.39 7.17
N ARG A 128 10.44 7.65 6.92
CA ARG A 128 11.20 8.80 7.44
C ARG A 128 10.57 9.26 8.74
N VAL A 129 11.36 9.32 9.81
CA VAL A 129 10.92 9.73 11.14
C VAL A 129 11.75 10.92 11.60
N ALA A 130 11.11 12.05 11.86
CA ALA A 130 11.80 13.21 12.42
C ALA A 130 12.11 12.98 13.91
N VAL A 131 13.34 13.32 14.30
CA VAL A 131 13.84 13.17 15.68
C VAL A 131 14.47 14.47 16.15
N ASN A 132 14.11 14.90 17.37
CA ASN A 132 14.72 16.05 18.03
C ASN A 132 15.05 15.70 19.48
N GLY A 133 16.29 15.31 19.73
CA GLY A 133 16.84 15.06 21.07
C GLY A 133 16.47 13.70 21.67
N ARG A 134 15.23 13.22 21.55
CA ARG A 134 14.80 11.90 22.07
C ARG A 134 14.52 10.93 20.92
N PRO A 135 15.31 9.87 20.80
CA PRO A 135 15.05 8.86 19.77
C PRO A 135 13.78 8.05 20.11
N PRO A 136 13.07 7.56 19.08
CA PRO A 136 11.97 6.63 19.30
C PRO A 136 12.47 5.29 19.84
N ASP A 137 11.61 4.58 20.57
CA ASP A 137 11.88 3.21 21.02
C ASP A 137 11.68 2.22 19.88
N VAL A 138 12.71 2.15 19.04
CA VAL A 138 12.74 1.30 17.83
C VAL A 138 12.51 -0.16 18.17
N GLY A 139 13.17 -0.65 19.25
CA GLY A 139 13.09 -2.05 19.65
C GLY A 139 11.66 -2.46 20.00
N ARG A 140 10.95 -1.63 20.74
CA ARG A 140 9.55 -1.87 21.10
C ARG A 140 8.66 -1.91 19.86
N ILE A 141 8.75 -0.90 18.97
CA ILE A 141 7.87 -0.84 17.80
C ILE A 141 8.11 -2.02 16.87
N VAL A 142 9.37 -2.37 16.61
CA VAL A 142 9.71 -3.51 15.75
C VAL A 142 9.28 -4.85 16.37
N SER A 143 9.36 -4.99 17.69
CA SER A 143 8.86 -6.19 18.39
C SER A 143 7.35 -6.33 18.33
N GLU A 144 6.62 -5.21 18.35
CA GLU A 144 5.16 -5.18 18.27
C GLU A 144 4.66 -5.39 16.82
N PHE A 145 5.39 -4.88 15.83
CA PHE A 145 5.05 -4.95 14.41
C PHE A 145 6.21 -5.52 13.57
N PRO A 146 6.62 -6.77 13.81
CA PRO A 146 7.79 -7.33 13.12
C PRO A 146 7.56 -7.46 11.61
N ALA A 147 8.64 -7.32 10.85
CA ALA A 147 8.60 -7.63 9.42
C ALA A 147 8.17 -9.09 9.21
N ARG A 148 7.36 -9.33 8.18
CA ARG A 148 6.89 -10.68 7.83
C ARG A 148 7.95 -11.41 7.02
N ARG A 149 8.12 -12.69 7.29
CA ARG A 149 9.01 -13.57 6.54
C ARG A 149 8.18 -14.56 5.75
N GLU A 150 8.41 -14.62 4.47
CA GLU A 150 7.69 -15.51 3.55
C GLU A 150 8.72 -16.39 2.83
N MET A 151 8.50 -17.70 2.86
CA MET A 151 9.27 -18.63 2.05
C MET A 151 8.69 -18.66 0.64
N THR A 152 9.54 -18.43 -0.35
CA THR A 152 9.21 -18.54 -1.77
C THR A 152 10.12 -19.58 -2.42
N ASP A 153 9.81 -19.99 -3.64
CA ASP A 153 10.64 -20.93 -4.41
C ASP A 153 12.08 -20.41 -4.61
N ASN A 154 12.29 -19.09 -4.52
CA ASN A 154 13.58 -18.42 -4.65
C ASN A 154 14.25 -18.09 -3.30
N GLY A 155 13.73 -18.59 -2.19
CA GLY A 155 14.24 -18.37 -0.85
C GLY A 155 13.35 -17.53 0.06
N GLU A 156 13.87 -17.14 1.22
CA GLU A 156 13.17 -16.32 2.19
C GLU A 156 13.11 -14.86 1.73
N ILE A 157 11.91 -14.28 1.73
CA ILE A 157 11.68 -12.85 1.47
C ILE A 157 11.23 -12.18 2.76
N VAL A 158 11.88 -11.07 3.12
CA VAL A 158 11.49 -10.22 4.25
C VAL A 158 10.60 -9.09 3.75
N ARG A 159 9.33 -9.11 4.14
CA ARG A 159 8.38 -8.03 3.86
C ARG A 159 8.32 -7.07 5.03
N GLY A 160 8.97 -5.95 4.88
CA GLY A 160 9.03 -4.91 5.89
C GLY A 160 9.60 -3.62 5.33
N LEU A 161 9.18 -2.50 5.89
CA LEU A 161 9.65 -1.20 5.49
C LEU A 161 10.90 -0.83 6.30
N ALA A 162 11.92 -0.32 5.64
CA ALA A 162 13.11 0.21 6.28
C ALA A 162 12.79 1.52 7.01
N VAL A 163 13.60 1.91 7.98
CA VAL A 163 13.42 3.13 8.76
C VAL A 163 14.64 4.04 8.63
N ARG A 164 14.39 5.33 8.44
CA ARG A 164 15.40 6.39 8.48
C ARG A 164 15.00 7.45 9.49
N LEU A 165 15.90 7.74 10.41
CA LEU A 165 15.71 8.81 11.38
C LEU A 165 16.34 10.09 10.82
N GLN A 166 15.53 11.15 10.74
CA GLN A 166 15.99 12.46 10.33
C GLN A 166 16.17 13.33 11.59
N LEU A 167 17.43 13.63 11.90
CA LEU A 167 17.79 14.50 13.01
C LEU A 167 17.97 15.91 12.49
N ALA A 168 17.31 16.87 13.12
CA ALA A 168 17.54 18.29 12.86
C ALA A 168 17.83 18.98 14.19
N ARG A 169 18.92 19.72 14.26
CA ARG A 169 19.28 20.50 15.45
C ARG A 169 19.63 21.92 15.03
N PRO A 170 19.02 22.96 15.63
CA PRO A 170 19.48 24.32 15.43
C PRO A 170 20.91 24.45 15.95
N MET A 171 21.79 25.01 15.17
CA MET A 171 23.13 25.39 15.62
C MET A 171 23.04 26.76 16.24
N THR A 172 23.20 26.84 17.56
CA THR A 172 23.35 28.07 18.29
C THR A 172 24.84 28.37 18.46
N ALA A 173 25.36 29.33 17.69
CA ALA A 173 26.60 30.01 18.08
C ALA A 173 26.20 31.18 19.00
N GLU A 174 27.07 31.52 19.95
CA GLU A 174 26.79 32.49 21.05
C GLU A 174 26.33 33.89 20.60
N ALA A 175 26.30 34.21 19.30
CA ALA A 175 25.95 35.54 18.83
C ALA A 175 24.83 35.64 17.80
N GLU A 176 24.56 34.57 16.99
CA GLU A 176 23.42 34.54 16.04
C GLU A 176 23.06 33.12 15.67
N PRO A 177 21.75 32.78 15.51
CA PRO A 177 21.35 31.45 15.00
C PRO A 177 21.68 31.37 13.49
N ARG A 178 22.80 30.77 13.14
CA ARG A 178 23.21 30.62 11.75
C ARG A 178 23.30 29.11 11.40
N GLY A 179 22.22 28.57 10.89
CA GLY A 179 22.20 27.26 10.26
C GLY A 179 21.51 26.18 11.06
N HIS A 180 21.19 25.11 10.36
CA HIS A 180 20.68 23.87 10.93
C HIS A 180 21.65 22.74 10.58
N ALA A 181 22.07 21.96 11.58
CA ALA A 181 22.74 20.71 11.33
C ALA A 181 21.64 19.63 11.14
N SER A 182 21.68 18.92 10.04
CA SER A 182 20.82 17.79 9.79
C SER A 182 21.65 16.53 9.54
N ALA A 183 21.17 15.40 10.03
CA ALA A 183 21.75 14.09 9.79
C ALA A 183 20.63 13.10 9.50
N GLU A 184 20.90 12.14 8.63
CA GLU A 184 20.03 11.02 8.37
C GLU A 184 20.70 9.73 8.84
N LEU A 185 20.01 8.99 9.72
CA LEU A 185 20.48 7.70 10.22
C LEU A 185 19.62 6.59 9.61
N HIS A 186 20.24 5.73 8.81
CA HIS A 186 19.62 4.55 8.26
C HIS A 186 19.68 3.42 9.29
N LEU A 187 18.51 2.94 9.72
CA LEU A 187 18.46 1.77 10.57
C LEU A 187 18.62 0.52 9.71
N GLY A 188 19.35 -0.47 10.25
CA GLY A 188 19.64 -1.71 9.51
C GLY A 188 18.42 -2.62 9.33
N GLU A 189 18.65 -3.78 8.72
CA GLU A 189 17.61 -4.77 8.41
C GLU A 189 16.84 -5.26 9.65
N ALA A 190 17.48 -5.29 10.81
CA ALA A 190 16.84 -5.66 12.08
C ALA A 190 15.75 -4.67 12.54
N ALA A 191 15.75 -3.46 11.98
CA ALA A 191 14.75 -2.43 12.28
C ALA A 191 13.61 -2.37 11.25
N ARG A 192 13.55 -3.31 10.30
CA ARG A 192 12.40 -3.42 9.41
C ARG A 192 11.16 -3.83 10.17
N PHE A 193 10.05 -3.21 9.83
CA PHE A 193 8.75 -3.47 10.46
C PHE A 193 7.65 -3.63 9.42
N PHE A 194 6.56 -4.32 9.78
CA PHE A 194 5.41 -4.44 8.90
C PHE A 194 4.51 -3.20 9.06
N PRO A 195 4.33 -2.36 8.00
CA PRO A 195 3.79 -1.01 8.11
C PRO A 195 2.25 -0.97 8.13
N THR A 196 1.63 -1.55 9.15
CA THR A 196 0.20 -1.37 9.43
C THR A 196 -0.08 0.07 9.87
N ASP A 197 -1.35 0.50 9.82
CA ASP A 197 -1.73 1.83 10.31
C ASP A 197 -1.40 2.00 11.79
N ALA A 198 -1.58 0.95 12.60
CA ALA A 198 -1.18 0.93 14.01
C ALA A 198 0.33 1.10 14.19
N ALA A 199 1.15 0.44 13.35
CA ALA A 199 2.59 0.60 13.36
C ALA A 199 3.00 2.05 13.00
N LEU A 200 2.40 2.61 11.95
CA LEU A 200 2.66 4.00 11.56
C LEU A 200 2.22 4.99 12.64
N ALA A 201 1.09 4.75 13.29
CA ALA A 201 0.63 5.56 14.43
C ALA A 201 1.63 5.50 15.60
N SER A 202 2.20 4.32 15.90
CA SER A 202 3.22 4.15 16.95
C SER A 202 4.51 4.92 16.64
N TRP A 203 4.96 4.93 15.38
CA TRP A 203 6.07 5.75 14.94
C TRP A 203 5.77 7.23 15.01
N THR A 204 4.59 7.65 14.53
CA THR A 204 4.12 9.05 14.53
C THR A 204 4.04 9.61 15.95
N ALA A 205 3.55 8.82 16.92
CA ALA A 205 3.44 9.22 18.33
C ALA A 205 4.80 9.49 18.99
N GLN A 206 5.88 8.88 18.50
CA GLN A 206 7.24 9.06 19.02
C GLN A 206 8.10 9.99 18.15
N ALA A 207 7.62 10.38 16.98
CA ALA A 207 8.30 11.30 16.10
C ALA A 207 8.22 12.75 16.59
N HIS A 208 9.23 13.55 16.28
CA HIS A 208 9.19 14.97 16.56
C HIS A 208 8.02 15.63 15.80
N GLN A 209 7.15 16.32 16.52
CA GLN A 209 5.94 16.97 15.98
C GLN A 209 5.04 16.00 15.18
N GLY A 210 5.06 14.69 15.48
CA GLY A 210 4.28 13.70 14.75
C GLY A 210 4.74 13.46 13.31
N GLN A 211 5.96 13.85 12.94
CA GLN A 211 6.45 13.74 11.56
C GLN A 211 7.06 12.35 11.29
N ALA A 212 6.21 11.41 10.93
CA ALA A 212 6.60 10.12 10.40
C ALA A 212 5.88 9.89 9.07
N THR A 213 6.63 9.71 7.97
CA THR A 213 6.05 9.63 6.62
C THR A 213 6.69 8.51 5.82
N VAL A 214 5.89 7.68 5.17
CA VAL A 214 6.37 6.70 4.20
C VAL A 214 6.84 7.44 2.95
N VAL A 215 8.05 7.16 2.53
CA VAL A 215 8.65 7.72 1.31
C VAL A 215 8.52 6.68 0.21
N TYR A 216 7.89 7.06 -0.88
CA TYR A 216 7.73 6.25 -2.09
C TYR A 216 8.73 6.66 -3.17
N GLU A 217 9.00 5.80 -4.14
CA GLU A 217 9.78 6.22 -5.30
C GLU A 217 9.03 7.29 -6.09
N ALA A 218 9.71 8.39 -6.35
CA ALA A 218 9.32 9.23 -7.46
C ALA A 218 9.58 8.40 -8.74
N GLY A 219 8.55 7.86 -9.35
CA GLY A 219 8.69 7.15 -10.59
C GLY A 219 8.77 8.11 -11.76
#